data_d05c20ce264da08f6358886b39590797
#
_entry.id   d05c20ce264da08f6358886b39590797
#
_cell.length_a   1.000
_cell.length_b   1.000
_cell.length_c   1.000
_cell.angle_alpha   90.00
_cell.angle_beta   90.00
_cell.angle_gamma   90.00
#
_symmetry.space_group_name_H-M   'P 1'
#
loop_
_entity.id
_entity.type
_entity.pdbx_description
1 polymer ?
#
loop_
_entity_poly.entity_id
_entity_poly.type
_entity_poly.pdbx_seq_one_letter_code
_entity_poly.pdbx_strand_id
1 'polypeptide(L)'
;MKKFLSLLLVLVLALSFAACTSQAPADVDEPVAADGSDLEYVVGNGKMVIGYTVYEPMNYTDDNGEFVGFDTEYAKAVCAKLGVEPEFVEINWDTKEVELKAKNIDCVWNGFTITEERKQNIEFTTPYISNKQVVVIKAENKDKYTDTASLSAANLVAEIESAGEGAIKDDENLSKANYVSVAKQTDGLLEVKSGTADAVVLDYTLASAMVGEGTDYADLIIIDGLDLAVEEYGIGFRKGSDLAAKVNEITAELNADGTMDEIAAKYDMSAILVK
;
A
#
# COMPACT_ATOMS: atom_id res chain seq x y z
N MET A 1 -74.63 12.46 21.38
CA MET A 1 -73.57 11.41 21.35
C MET A 1 -72.38 11.72 20.44
N LYS A 2 -72.29 12.91 19.82
CA LYS A 2 -71.15 13.26 18.92
C LYS A 2 -70.12 14.20 19.60
N LYS A 3 -70.30 14.64 20.83
CA LYS A 3 -69.41 15.57 21.54
C LYS A 3 -68.46 14.91 22.55
N PHE A 4 -68.64 13.63 22.88
CA PHE A 4 -67.77 12.87 23.78
C PHE A 4 -66.61 12.14 23.06
N LEU A 5 -66.73 11.97 21.74
CA LEU A 5 -65.70 11.26 20.96
C LEU A 5 -64.52 12.18 20.61
N SER A 6 -64.74 13.53 20.63
CA SER A 6 -63.67 14.49 20.31
C SER A 6 -62.70 14.76 21.49
N LEU A 7 -63.12 14.46 22.71
CA LEU A 7 -62.28 14.72 23.90
C LEU A 7 -61.32 13.59 24.23
N LEU A 8 -61.63 12.37 23.75
CA LEU A 8 -60.72 11.21 23.92
C LEU A 8 -59.58 11.17 22.94
N LEU A 9 -59.73 11.81 21.75
CA LEU A 9 -58.71 11.85 20.71
C LEU A 9 -57.62 12.90 21.01
N VAL A 10 -57.94 13.94 21.83
CA VAL A 10 -56.97 15.00 22.22
C VAL A 10 -56.09 14.53 23.36
N LEU A 11 -56.57 13.62 24.21
CA LEU A 11 -55.79 13.14 25.37
C LEU A 11 -54.74 12.08 24.96
N VAL A 12 -54.89 11.41 23.82
CA VAL A 12 -53.91 10.41 23.30
C VAL A 12 -52.78 11.07 22.55
N LEU A 13 -52.96 12.30 22.01
CA LEU A 13 -51.89 13.03 21.32
C LEU A 13 -50.95 13.83 22.24
N ALA A 14 -51.33 14.00 23.54
CA ALA A 14 -50.51 14.77 24.48
C ALA A 14 -49.47 13.92 25.24
N LEU A 15 -49.46 12.59 25.06
CA LEU A 15 -48.54 11.65 25.72
C LEU A 15 -47.39 11.15 24.84
N SER A 16 -47.29 11.64 23.59
CA SER A 16 -46.25 11.20 22.63
C SER A 16 -45.08 12.17 22.45
N PHE A 17 -44.97 13.23 23.27
CA PHE A 17 -43.88 14.25 23.13
C PHE A 17 -42.87 14.31 24.29
N ALA A 18 -42.67 13.21 24.99
CA ALA A 18 -41.70 13.18 26.10
C ALA A 18 -40.77 11.96 25.97
N ALA A 19 -40.09 11.81 24.84
CA ALA A 19 -38.89 10.94 24.71
C ALA A 19 -38.06 11.31 23.47
N CYS A 20 -37.65 12.58 23.36
CA CYS A 20 -36.46 12.94 22.57
C CYS A 20 -35.38 13.30 23.59
N THR A 21 -34.76 12.28 24.16
CA THR A 21 -33.41 12.42 24.71
C THR A 21 -32.51 12.57 23.48
N SER A 22 -31.89 13.75 23.38
CA SER A 22 -30.79 14.00 22.47
C SER A 22 -29.70 12.96 22.73
N GLN A 23 -29.64 11.94 21.85
CA GLN A 23 -28.45 11.13 21.72
C GLN A 23 -27.39 12.05 21.10
N ALA A 24 -26.37 12.37 21.87
CA ALA A 24 -25.15 12.95 21.34
C ALA A 24 -24.64 12.06 20.20
N PRO A 25 -24.02 12.63 19.15
CA PRO A 25 -23.38 11.80 18.15
C PRO A 25 -22.37 10.89 18.86
N ALA A 26 -22.46 9.60 18.60
CA ALA A 26 -21.48 8.64 19.06
C ALA A 26 -20.11 9.10 18.55
N ASP A 27 -19.17 9.30 19.43
CA ASP A 27 -17.77 9.47 19.11
C ASP A 27 -17.33 8.25 18.28
N VAL A 28 -17.06 8.48 17.02
CA VAL A 28 -16.49 7.49 16.11
C VAL A 28 -14.98 7.71 16.18
N ASP A 29 -14.33 7.30 17.25
CA ASP A 29 -12.89 7.11 17.30
C ASP A 29 -12.45 6.48 18.64
N GLU A 30 -12.84 5.21 18.85
CA GLU A 30 -11.97 4.31 19.59
C GLU A 30 -11.43 3.29 18.59
N PRO A 31 -10.11 3.02 18.59
CA PRO A 31 -9.58 1.89 17.83
C PRO A 31 -10.25 0.64 18.39
N VAL A 32 -11.04 -0.03 17.57
CA VAL A 32 -11.62 -1.33 17.90
C VAL A 32 -10.43 -2.26 18.16
N ALA A 33 -10.14 -2.50 19.44
CA ALA A 33 -9.25 -3.57 19.85
C ALA A 33 -9.73 -4.84 19.16
N ALA A 34 -8.85 -5.51 18.44
CA ALA A 34 -9.17 -6.73 17.71
C ALA A 34 -9.81 -7.72 18.70
N ASP A 35 -11.07 -8.09 18.48
CA ASP A 35 -11.78 -9.05 19.28
C ASP A 35 -11.17 -10.44 18.95
N GLY A 36 -10.05 -10.79 19.59
CA GLY A 36 -9.29 -12.03 19.39
C GLY A 36 -7.93 -11.83 18.71
N SER A 37 -7.12 -12.88 18.70
CA SER A 37 -5.82 -12.96 18.03
C SER A 37 -6.00 -13.11 16.53
N ASP A 38 -5.40 -12.21 15.73
CA ASP A 38 -5.37 -12.34 14.27
C ASP A 38 -4.56 -13.58 13.84
N LEU A 39 -3.53 -13.95 14.61
CA LEU A 39 -2.78 -15.18 14.39
C LEU A 39 -3.67 -16.43 14.55
N GLU A 40 -4.45 -16.51 15.64
CA GLU A 40 -5.40 -17.62 15.83
C GLU A 40 -6.45 -17.65 14.72
N TYR A 41 -6.94 -16.50 14.28
CA TYR A 41 -7.89 -16.38 13.18
C TYR A 41 -7.33 -16.93 11.87
N VAL A 42 -6.12 -16.50 11.47
CA VAL A 42 -5.45 -16.93 10.24
C VAL A 42 -5.14 -18.42 10.27
N VAL A 43 -4.56 -18.91 11.38
CA VAL A 43 -4.23 -20.33 11.55
C VAL A 43 -5.51 -21.18 11.59
N GLY A 44 -6.56 -20.72 12.28
CA GLY A 44 -7.84 -21.41 12.36
C GLY A 44 -8.56 -21.53 11.01
N ASN A 45 -8.41 -20.52 10.13
CA ASN A 45 -8.93 -20.54 8.77
C ASN A 45 -8.08 -21.33 7.78
N GLY A 46 -6.84 -21.67 8.15
CA GLY A 46 -5.89 -22.39 7.31
C GLY A 46 -5.38 -21.57 6.12
N LYS A 47 -5.59 -20.25 6.10
CA LYS A 47 -5.14 -19.35 5.03
C LYS A 47 -4.83 -17.94 5.55
N MET A 48 -3.92 -17.23 4.84
CA MET A 48 -3.64 -15.82 5.01
C MET A 48 -4.02 -15.09 3.73
N VAL A 49 -4.93 -14.11 3.83
CA VAL A 49 -5.37 -13.27 2.69
C VAL A 49 -4.44 -12.05 2.57
N ILE A 50 -3.73 -11.98 1.46
CA ILE A 50 -2.64 -11.02 1.22
C ILE A 50 -3.08 -10.01 0.16
N GLY A 51 -3.20 -8.74 0.54
CA GLY A 51 -3.51 -7.65 -0.39
C GLY A 51 -2.27 -7.17 -1.13
N TYR A 52 -2.37 -7.05 -2.47
CA TYR A 52 -1.30 -6.57 -3.34
C TYR A 52 -1.83 -5.75 -4.51
N THR A 53 -0.96 -4.99 -5.17
CA THR A 53 -1.13 -4.45 -6.53
C THR A 53 -0.06 -5.05 -7.44
N VAL A 54 -0.26 -5.02 -8.77
CA VAL A 54 0.75 -5.48 -9.71
C VAL A 54 1.98 -4.58 -9.63
N TYR A 55 3.10 -5.15 -9.17
CA TYR A 55 4.33 -4.45 -8.85
C TYR A 55 5.54 -5.37 -9.08
N GLU A 56 6.18 -5.31 -10.25
CA GLU A 56 7.42 -6.04 -10.53
C GLU A 56 8.62 -5.33 -9.87
N PRO A 57 9.55 -6.06 -9.19
CA PRO A 57 9.64 -7.50 -9.06
C PRO A 57 9.00 -8.07 -7.77
N MET A 58 8.11 -7.33 -7.09
CA MET A 58 7.53 -7.75 -5.79
C MET A 58 6.39 -8.76 -5.94
N ASN A 59 5.34 -8.41 -6.71
CA ASN A 59 4.16 -9.25 -6.95
C ASN A 59 3.70 -9.04 -8.40
N TYR A 60 3.86 -10.03 -9.25
CA TYR A 60 3.49 -9.91 -10.67
C TYR A 60 3.26 -11.30 -11.29
N THR A 61 2.72 -11.29 -12.50
CA THR A 61 2.58 -12.50 -13.31
C THR A 61 3.68 -12.51 -14.38
N ASP A 62 4.47 -13.56 -14.40
CA ASP A 62 5.56 -13.71 -15.38
C ASP A 62 5.04 -14.08 -16.78
N ASP A 63 5.94 -14.16 -17.76
CA ASP A 63 5.63 -14.50 -19.16
C ASP A 63 5.02 -15.90 -19.34
N ASN A 64 5.16 -16.79 -18.34
CA ASN A 64 4.57 -18.13 -18.36
C ASN A 64 3.15 -18.15 -17.74
N GLY A 65 2.69 -17.01 -17.20
CA GLY A 65 1.40 -16.88 -16.51
C GLY A 65 1.44 -17.30 -15.03
N GLU A 66 2.63 -17.46 -14.45
CA GLU A 66 2.80 -17.83 -13.05
C GLU A 66 2.87 -16.57 -12.16
N PHE A 67 2.16 -16.60 -11.02
CA PHE A 67 2.22 -15.51 -10.04
C PHE A 67 3.46 -15.64 -9.17
N VAL A 68 4.39 -14.69 -9.38
CA VAL A 68 5.77 -14.70 -8.86
C VAL A 68 6.13 -13.33 -8.26
N GLY A 69 7.37 -13.21 -7.80
CA GLY A 69 7.94 -11.98 -7.26
C GLY A 69 8.53 -12.19 -5.88
N PHE A 70 9.38 -11.24 -5.47
CA PHE A 70 10.06 -11.31 -4.18
C PHE A 70 9.06 -11.44 -3.02
N ASP A 71 8.08 -10.53 -2.93
CA ASP A 71 7.06 -10.55 -1.88
C ASP A 71 6.16 -11.78 -1.98
N THR A 72 5.85 -12.22 -3.20
CA THR A 72 5.07 -13.43 -3.44
C THR A 72 5.76 -14.67 -2.88
N GLU A 73 7.07 -14.84 -3.13
CA GLU A 73 7.82 -16.01 -2.64
C GLU A 73 8.12 -15.92 -1.15
N TYR A 74 8.43 -14.73 -0.66
CA TYR A 74 8.59 -14.49 0.77
C TYR A 74 7.30 -14.81 1.53
N ALA A 75 6.14 -14.35 1.06
CA ALA A 75 4.85 -14.67 1.66
C ALA A 75 4.56 -16.19 1.65
N LYS A 76 4.84 -16.86 0.53
CA LYS A 76 4.73 -18.34 0.44
C LYS A 76 5.61 -19.04 1.49
N ALA A 77 6.85 -18.59 1.68
CA ALA A 77 7.77 -19.17 2.67
C ALA A 77 7.27 -18.96 4.11
N VAL A 78 6.77 -17.77 4.43
CA VAL A 78 6.18 -17.48 5.75
C VAL A 78 4.91 -18.31 5.98
N CYS A 79 4.00 -18.37 5.01
CA CYS A 79 2.77 -19.15 5.12
C CYS A 79 3.05 -20.64 5.32
N ALA A 80 4.06 -21.20 4.63
CA ALA A 80 4.50 -22.59 4.83
C ALA A 80 4.97 -22.84 6.26
N LYS A 81 5.72 -21.91 6.88
CA LYS A 81 6.14 -21.98 8.28
C LYS A 81 4.98 -21.84 9.26
N LEU A 82 3.97 -21.03 8.93
CA LEU A 82 2.74 -20.90 9.72
C LEU A 82 1.80 -22.10 9.58
N GLY A 83 1.96 -22.91 8.54
CA GLY A 83 1.07 -24.04 8.23
C GLY A 83 -0.26 -23.59 7.63
N VAL A 84 -0.27 -22.50 6.88
CA VAL A 84 -1.44 -21.94 6.18
C VAL A 84 -1.16 -21.74 4.69
N GLU A 85 -2.22 -21.62 3.87
CA GLU A 85 -2.09 -21.32 2.45
C GLU A 85 -2.11 -19.79 2.21
N PRO A 86 -1.26 -19.24 1.35
CA PRO A 86 -1.36 -17.84 0.94
C PRO A 86 -2.48 -17.67 -0.09
N GLU A 87 -3.38 -16.70 0.13
CA GLU A 87 -4.40 -16.27 -0.82
C GLU A 87 -4.11 -14.82 -1.23
N PHE A 88 -3.68 -14.61 -2.48
CA PHE A 88 -3.35 -13.27 -2.99
C PHE A 88 -4.58 -12.61 -3.60
N VAL A 89 -4.89 -11.37 -3.15
CA VAL A 89 -6.03 -10.58 -3.62
C VAL A 89 -5.52 -9.24 -4.13
N GLU A 90 -5.78 -8.95 -5.41
CA GLU A 90 -5.47 -7.62 -5.96
C GLU A 90 -6.42 -6.58 -5.38
N ILE A 91 -5.89 -5.51 -4.82
CA ILE A 91 -6.63 -4.42 -4.18
C ILE A 91 -6.42 -3.10 -4.92
N ASN A 92 -7.24 -2.10 -4.62
CA ASN A 92 -6.91 -0.73 -4.94
C ASN A 92 -6.02 -0.16 -3.83
N TRP A 93 -4.91 0.47 -4.20
CA TRP A 93 -3.93 0.95 -3.21
C TRP A 93 -4.48 1.99 -2.24
N ASP A 94 -5.38 2.85 -2.69
CA ASP A 94 -6.04 3.87 -1.89
C ASP A 94 -6.98 3.31 -0.81
N THR A 95 -7.45 2.05 -0.96
CA THR A 95 -8.36 1.41 -0.01
C THR A 95 -7.68 0.41 0.94
N LYS A 96 -6.37 0.23 0.87
CA LYS A 96 -5.61 -0.79 1.62
C LYS A 96 -5.89 -0.83 3.13
N GLU A 97 -6.00 0.35 3.78
CA GLU A 97 -6.33 0.41 5.20
C GLU A 97 -7.79 0.03 5.50
N VAL A 98 -8.70 0.36 4.59
CA VAL A 98 -10.10 -0.02 4.69
C VAL A 98 -10.26 -1.53 4.56
N GLU A 99 -9.56 -2.14 3.59
CA GLU A 99 -9.55 -3.59 3.38
C GLU A 99 -9.00 -4.35 4.61
N LEU A 100 -7.92 -3.84 5.23
CA LEU A 100 -7.38 -4.38 6.48
C LEU A 100 -8.40 -4.27 7.64
N LYS A 101 -8.98 -3.09 7.85
CA LYS A 101 -9.97 -2.86 8.93
C LYS A 101 -11.22 -3.71 8.77
N ALA A 102 -11.68 -3.90 7.52
CA ALA A 102 -12.85 -4.71 7.20
C ALA A 102 -12.57 -6.24 7.28
N LYS A 103 -11.31 -6.66 7.51
CA LYS A 103 -10.88 -8.06 7.47
C LYS A 103 -11.11 -8.74 6.11
N ASN A 104 -11.14 -7.96 5.02
CA ASN A 104 -11.16 -8.49 3.66
C ASN A 104 -9.79 -9.04 3.27
N ILE A 105 -8.71 -8.46 3.84
CA ILE A 105 -7.34 -8.95 3.77
C ILE A 105 -6.76 -9.04 5.19
N ASP A 106 -5.78 -9.91 5.40
CA ASP A 106 -5.08 -10.07 6.66
C ASP A 106 -3.83 -9.22 6.74
N CYS A 107 -3.19 -8.97 5.61
CA CYS A 107 -2.04 -8.06 5.50
C CYS A 107 -1.98 -7.38 4.13
N VAL A 108 -1.24 -6.27 4.07
CA VAL A 108 -0.72 -5.65 2.84
C VAL A 108 0.73 -6.08 2.70
N TRP A 109 1.05 -6.78 1.61
CA TRP A 109 2.39 -7.29 1.36
C TRP A 109 2.78 -7.03 -0.10
N ASN A 110 3.31 -5.84 -0.35
CA ASN A 110 3.48 -5.31 -1.71
C ASN A 110 4.46 -4.12 -1.73
N GLY A 111 5.68 -4.32 -1.22
CA GLY A 111 6.62 -3.20 -1.11
C GLY A 111 6.04 -2.05 -0.29
N PHE A 112 5.47 -2.35 0.88
CA PHE A 112 4.71 -1.37 1.63
C PHE A 112 5.60 -0.48 2.49
N THR A 113 5.83 0.75 2.05
CA THR A 113 6.68 1.73 2.72
C THR A 113 6.19 2.01 4.14
N ILE A 114 7.10 1.85 5.09
CA ILE A 114 6.89 2.19 6.50
C ILE A 114 6.99 3.71 6.67
N THR A 115 5.91 4.38 7.11
CA THR A 115 5.92 5.80 7.47
C THR A 115 5.35 6.00 8.87
N GLU A 116 5.73 7.11 9.53
CA GLU A 116 5.19 7.43 10.86
C GLU A 116 3.67 7.68 10.82
N GLU A 117 3.14 8.18 9.71
CA GLU A 117 1.71 8.34 9.50
C GLU A 117 1.01 6.98 9.46
N ARG A 118 1.50 6.06 8.60
CA ARG A 118 0.94 4.71 8.47
C ARG A 118 1.00 3.90 9.75
N LYS A 119 2.06 4.06 10.56
CA LYS A 119 2.21 3.39 11.86
C LYS A 119 1.09 3.74 12.86
N GLN A 120 0.37 4.84 12.66
CA GLN A 120 -0.76 5.19 13.52
C GLN A 120 -1.91 4.19 13.35
N ASN A 121 -2.12 3.67 12.14
CA ASN A 121 -3.23 2.79 11.77
C ASN A 121 -2.81 1.35 11.45
N ILE A 122 -1.53 1.12 11.17
CA ILE A 122 -0.96 -0.14 10.69
C ILE A 122 0.05 -0.68 11.71
N GLU A 123 0.02 -1.98 11.95
CA GLU A 123 1.09 -2.70 12.64
C GLU A 123 2.04 -3.26 11.60
N PHE A 124 3.29 -2.78 11.59
CA PHE A 124 4.29 -3.22 10.64
C PHE A 124 5.21 -4.28 11.22
N THR A 125 5.71 -5.15 10.36
CA THR A 125 6.90 -5.94 10.67
C THR A 125 8.14 -5.05 10.77
N THR A 126 9.26 -5.63 11.21
CA THR A 126 10.58 -5.05 10.96
C THR A 126 10.79 -4.87 9.44
N PRO A 127 11.61 -3.87 9.01
CA PRO A 127 11.93 -3.68 7.60
C PRO A 127 12.59 -4.92 7.00
N TYR A 128 12.32 -5.19 5.71
CA TYR A 128 12.94 -6.29 4.97
C TYR A 128 13.62 -5.85 3.66
N ILE A 129 13.27 -4.69 3.09
CA ILE A 129 13.88 -4.09 1.89
C ILE A 129 14.12 -2.61 2.14
N SER A 130 15.28 -2.10 1.67
CA SER A 130 15.55 -0.68 1.53
C SER A 130 15.15 -0.21 0.14
N ASN A 131 14.44 0.90 0.04
CA ASN A 131 13.95 1.49 -1.21
C ASN A 131 14.16 3.01 -1.21
N LYS A 132 13.83 3.65 -2.31
CA LYS A 132 13.77 5.11 -2.46
C LYS A 132 12.73 5.50 -3.50
N GLN A 133 12.19 6.72 -3.39
CA GLN A 133 11.35 7.31 -4.41
C GLN A 133 12.23 8.01 -5.45
N VAL A 134 11.93 7.77 -6.73
CA VAL A 134 12.67 8.33 -7.87
C VAL A 134 11.72 8.97 -8.88
N VAL A 135 12.31 9.72 -9.81
CA VAL A 135 11.58 10.35 -10.90
C VAL A 135 11.96 9.68 -12.22
N VAL A 136 10.96 9.22 -12.97
CA VAL A 136 11.13 8.67 -14.31
C VAL A 136 10.57 9.64 -15.34
N ILE A 137 11.33 9.86 -16.41
CA ILE A 137 11.03 10.76 -17.52
C ILE A 137 11.33 10.09 -18.86
N LYS A 138 10.91 10.67 -19.97
CA LYS A 138 11.42 10.28 -21.30
C LYS A 138 12.91 10.61 -21.41
N ALA A 139 13.69 9.71 -22.00
CA ALA A 139 15.13 9.88 -22.21
C ALA A 139 15.47 11.14 -23.03
N GLU A 140 14.61 11.55 -23.98
CA GLU A 140 14.75 12.79 -24.75
C GLU A 140 14.68 14.06 -23.91
N ASN A 141 14.08 14.01 -22.71
CA ASN A 141 13.92 15.11 -21.79
C ASN A 141 15.01 15.22 -20.71
N LYS A 142 16.07 14.39 -20.78
CA LYS A 142 17.14 14.31 -19.75
C LYS A 142 17.83 15.65 -19.47
N ASP A 143 17.97 16.50 -20.48
CA ASP A 143 18.61 17.81 -20.34
C ASP A 143 17.63 18.90 -19.87
N LYS A 144 16.30 18.62 -19.93
CA LYS A 144 15.22 19.52 -19.49
C LYS A 144 14.91 19.33 -18.00
N TYR A 145 14.89 18.09 -17.54
CA TYR A 145 14.51 17.72 -16.18
C TYR A 145 15.70 17.06 -15.46
N THR A 146 16.38 17.84 -14.62
CA THR A 146 17.61 17.42 -13.95
C THR A 146 17.53 17.44 -12.43
N ASP A 147 16.51 18.12 -11.89
CA ASP A 147 16.28 18.32 -10.46
C ASP A 147 14.82 18.65 -10.19
N THR A 148 14.40 18.74 -8.92
CA THR A 148 13.02 19.05 -8.55
C THR A 148 12.61 20.47 -9.00
N ALA A 149 13.53 21.43 -9.05
CA ALA A 149 13.23 22.80 -9.49
C ALA A 149 12.83 22.85 -10.96
N SER A 150 13.47 22.07 -11.83
CA SER A 150 13.15 21.96 -13.26
C SER A 150 11.79 21.29 -13.51
N LEU A 151 11.32 20.50 -12.54
CA LEU A 151 10.03 19.80 -12.58
C LEU A 151 8.87 20.62 -12.01
N SER A 152 9.11 21.80 -11.44
CA SER A 152 8.10 22.61 -10.70
C SER A 152 6.92 23.08 -11.53
N ALA A 153 6.98 23.02 -12.85
CA ALA A 153 5.88 23.32 -13.77
C ALA A 153 5.53 22.15 -14.70
N ALA A 154 6.06 20.96 -14.41
CA ALA A 154 5.82 19.75 -15.19
C ALA A 154 4.44 19.14 -14.87
N ASN A 155 3.92 18.28 -15.77
CA ASN A 155 2.79 17.43 -15.50
C ASN A 155 3.32 16.16 -14.81
N LEU A 156 3.09 16.04 -13.51
CA LEU A 156 3.54 14.91 -12.69
C LEU A 156 2.42 13.94 -12.43
N VAL A 157 2.76 12.66 -12.39
CA VAL A 157 1.86 11.60 -11.92
C VAL A 157 2.54 10.77 -10.85
N ALA A 158 1.75 10.19 -9.95
CA ALA A 158 2.12 9.15 -9.00
C ALA A 158 0.89 8.33 -8.66
N GLU A 159 1.08 7.11 -8.16
CA GLU A 159 -0.02 6.30 -7.66
C GLU A 159 -0.65 6.99 -6.43
N ILE A 160 -1.97 7.01 -6.39
CA ILE A 160 -2.74 7.60 -5.29
C ILE A 160 -2.39 6.92 -3.96
N GLU A 161 -2.23 7.71 -2.87
CA GLU A 161 -1.88 7.22 -1.52
C GLU A 161 -0.55 6.43 -1.45
N SER A 162 0.32 6.56 -2.48
CA SER A 162 1.67 5.99 -2.49
C SER A 162 2.68 6.88 -1.75
N ALA A 163 3.87 6.34 -1.48
CA ALA A 163 5.00 7.13 -1.00
C ALA A 163 5.48 8.14 -2.06
N GLY A 164 5.33 7.82 -3.35
CA GLY A 164 5.63 8.73 -4.46
C GLY A 164 4.73 9.96 -4.47
N GLU A 165 3.43 9.79 -4.20
CA GLU A 165 2.52 10.92 -4.02
C GLU A 165 2.93 11.78 -2.81
N GLY A 166 3.30 11.13 -1.69
CA GLY A 166 3.83 11.82 -0.52
C GLY A 166 5.09 12.64 -0.84
N ALA A 167 6.04 12.05 -1.56
CA ALA A 167 7.27 12.72 -1.96
C ALA A 167 7.01 13.97 -2.85
N ILE A 168 6.00 13.92 -3.73
CA ILE A 168 5.58 15.11 -4.50
C ILE A 168 5.02 16.20 -3.58
N LYS A 169 4.18 15.84 -2.62
CA LYS A 169 3.53 16.79 -1.70
C LYS A 169 4.53 17.46 -0.75
N ASP A 170 5.55 16.72 -0.33
CA ASP A 170 6.53 17.16 0.68
C ASP A 170 7.70 17.98 0.07
N ASP A 171 8.02 17.79 -1.23
CA ASP A 171 9.08 18.57 -1.88
C ASP A 171 8.59 19.98 -2.24
N GLU A 172 9.39 21.01 -1.89
CA GLU A 172 9.02 22.41 -2.10
C GLU A 172 8.82 22.83 -3.56
N ASN A 173 9.40 22.08 -4.51
CA ASN A 173 9.31 22.36 -5.94
C ASN A 173 8.27 21.49 -6.61
N LEU A 174 8.25 20.19 -6.34
CA LEU A 174 7.31 19.24 -6.94
C LEU A 174 5.88 19.54 -6.52
N SER A 175 5.66 20.04 -5.29
CA SER A 175 4.33 20.46 -4.80
C SER A 175 3.72 21.64 -5.60
N LYS A 176 4.51 22.34 -6.43
CA LYS A 176 4.04 23.40 -7.34
C LYS A 176 3.68 22.89 -8.73
N ALA A 177 4.07 21.66 -9.07
CA ALA A 177 3.81 21.06 -10.36
C ALA A 177 2.32 20.76 -10.60
N ASN A 178 1.94 20.48 -11.84
CA ASN A 178 0.60 20.03 -12.18
C ASN A 178 0.50 18.50 -11.87
N TYR A 179 0.10 18.16 -10.65
CA TYR A 179 0.00 16.78 -10.20
C TYR A 179 -1.37 16.19 -10.49
N VAL A 180 -1.38 14.93 -10.99
CA VAL A 180 -2.56 14.08 -11.14
C VAL A 180 -2.24 12.69 -10.64
N SER A 181 -3.10 12.10 -9.80
CA SER A 181 -2.94 10.73 -9.34
C SER A 181 -3.34 9.71 -10.41
N VAL A 182 -2.65 8.56 -10.42
CA VAL A 182 -3.00 7.37 -11.20
C VAL A 182 -3.35 6.22 -10.26
N ALA A 183 -3.99 5.17 -10.78
CA ALA A 183 -4.44 4.05 -9.97
C ALA A 183 -3.31 3.08 -9.60
N LYS A 184 -2.28 2.98 -10.44
CA LYS A 184 -1.12 2.07 -10.27
C LYS A 184 0.16 2.78 -10.70
N GLN A 185 1.30 2.39 -10.14
CA GLN A 185 2.61 2.90 -10.56
C GLN A 185 2.89 2.62 -12.05
N THR A 186 2.49 1.46 -12.53
CA THR A 186 2.63 1.07 -13.96
C THR A 186 1.80 1.96 -14.90
N ASP A 187 0.64 2.46 -14.46
CA ASP A 187 -0.13 3.44 -15.24
C ASP A 187 0.66 4.74 -15.37
N GLY A 188 1.38 5.15 -14.33
CA GLY A 188 2.26 6.31 -14.36
C GLY A 188 3.38 6.20 -15.40
N LEU A 189 4.02 5.02 -15.52
CA LEU A 189 5.01 4.75 -16.58
C LEU A 189 4.37 4.87 -17.98
N LEU A 190 3.15 4.36 -18.14
CA LEU A 190 2.42 4.44 -19.41
C LEU A 190 2.05 5.90 -19.77
N GLU A 191 1.63 6.72 -18.79
CA GLU A 191 1.34 8.14 -19.00
C GLU A 191 2.59 8.92 -19.46
N VAL A 192 3.76 8.63 -18.88
CA VAL A 192 5.03 9.24 -19.34
C VAL A 192 5.40 8.75 -20.72
N LYS A 193 5.31 7.44 -20.98
CA LYS A 193 5.62 6.85 -22.28
C LYS A 193 4.75 7.44 -23.40
N SER A 194 3.45 7.61 -23.16
CA SER A 194 2.51 8.21 -24.10
C SER A 194 2.74 9.72 -24.30
N GLY A 195 3.37 10.38 -23.35
CA GLY A 195 3.57 11.83 -23.34
C GLY A 195 2.39 12.62 -22.76
N THR A 196 1.46 11.96 -22.08
CA THR A 196 0.37 12.61 -21.32
C THR A 196 0.93 13.26 -20.06
N ALA A 197 1.90 12.62 -19.40
CA ALA A 197 2.67 13.19 -18.30
C ALA A 197 4.12 13.47 -18.72
N ASP A 198 4.74 14.45 -18.07
CA ASP A 198 6.16 14.76 -18.24
C ASP A 198 7.03 13.81 -17.41
N ALA A 199 6.57 13.46 -16.20
CA ALA A 199 7.31 12.60 -15.28
C ALA A 199 6.37 11.82 -14.36
N VAL A 200 6.84 10.68 -13.86
CA VAL A 200 6.21 9.90 -12.79
C VAL A 200 7.16 9.79 -11.60
N VAL A 201 6.61 9.93 -10.39
CA VAL A 201 7.31 9.62 -9.14
C VAL A 201 6.84 8.27 -8.64
N LEU A 202 7.79 7.35 -8.43
CA LEU A 202 7.51 5.95 -8.08
C LEU A 202 8.69 5.30 -7.37
N ASP A 203 8.48 4.07 -6.92
CA ASP A 203 9.48 3.24 -6.26
C ASP A 203 10.65 2.91 -7.18
N TYR A 204 11.88 3.12 -6.69
CA TYR A 204 13.10 2.72 -7.41
C TYR A 204 13.10 1.22 -7.73
N THR A 205 12.61 0.40 -6.81
CA THR A 205 12.53 -1.05 -6.99
C THR A 205 11.73 -1.40 -8.25
N LEU A 206 10.56 -0.77 -8.48
CA LEU A 206 9.78 -0.94 -9.71
C LEU A 206 10.49 -0.32 -10.91
N ALA A 207 10.94 0.93 -10.77
CA ALA A 207 11.58 1.64 -11.87
C ALA A 207 12.81 0.90 -12.40
N SER A 208 13.65 0.35 -11.52
CA SER A 208 14.86 -0.39 -11.91
C SER A 208 14.57 -1.72 -12.63
N ALA A 209 13.42 -2.33 -12.39
CA ALA A 209 12.99 -3.57 -13.07
C ALA A 209 12.35 -3.29 -14.44
N MET A 210 11.62 -2.17 -14.58
CA MET A 210 10.77 -1.94 -15.75
C MET A 210 11.29 -0.89 -16.73
N VAL A 211 12.24 -0.02 -16.32
CA VAL A 211 12.70 1.14 -17.13
C VAL A 211 14.11 0.91 -17.67
N GLY A 212 14.33 1.21 -18.94
CA GLY A 212 15.62 1.17 -19.59
C GLY A 212 15.74 0.14 -20.71
N GLU A 213 16.96 0.01 -21.25
CA GLU A 213 17.23 -0.86 -22.40
C GLU A 213 16.83 -2.32 -22.15
N GLY A 214 16.13 -2.91 -23.09
CA GLY A 214 15.66 -4.30 -23.01
C GLY A 214 14.27 -4.47 -22.36
N THR A 215 13.65 -3.39 -21.90
CA THR A 215 12.30 -3.40 -21.31
C THR A 215 11.26 -2.75 -22.24
N ASP A 216 9.99 -2.87 -21.90
CA ASP A 216 8.91 -2.18 -22.61
C ASP A 216 8.99 -0.64 -22.48
N TYR A 217 9.77 -0.14 -21.51
CA TYR A 217 10.01 1.27 -21.27
C TYR A 217 11.44 1.70 -21.59
N ALA A 218 12.01 1.18 -22.68
CA ALA A 218 13.38 1.47 -23.12
C ALA A 218 13.62 2.95 -23.52
N ASP A 219 12.54 3.70 -23.76
CA ASP A 219 12.56 5.13 -24.07
C ASP A 219 12.42 6.01 -22.82
N LEU A 220 12.28 5.42 -21.65
CA LEU A 220 12.24 6.10 -20.37
C LEU A 220 13.56 5.95 -19.61
N ILE A 221 13.85 6.88 -18.71
CA ILE A 221 14.99 6.85 -17.81
C ILE A 221 14.62 7.32 -16.40
N ILE A 222 15.31 6.79 -15.40
CA ILE A 222 15.34 7.36 -14.06
C ILE A 222 16.28 8.58 -14.09
N ILE A 223 15.88 9.70 -13.49
CA ILE A 223 16.77 10.87 -13.37
C ILE A 223 17.90 10.49 -12.39
N ASP A 224 19.13 10.49 -12.91
CA ASP A 224 20.31 10.10 -12.14
C ASP A 224 20.60 11.08 -10.98
N GLY A 225 20.86 10.53 -9.79
CA GLY A 225 21.17 11.30 -8.60
C GLY A 225 19.99 12.08 -7.99
N LEU A 226 18.77 11.90 -8.47
CA LEU A 226 17.57 12.52 -7.90
C LEU A 226 16.78 11.50 -7.07
N ASP A 227 17.23 11.30 -5.83
CA ASP A 227 16.54 10.46 -4.84
C ASP A 227 15.66 11.36 -3.96
N LEU A 228 14.33 11.18 -3.99
CA LEU A 228 13.39 12.06 -3.29
C LEU A 228 13.20 11.66 -1.82
N ALA A 229 13.11 10.38 -1.55
CA ALA A 229 12.95 9.82 -0.22
C ALA A 229 13.66 8.46 -0.15
N VAL A 230 14.45 8.25 0.91
CA VAL A 230 14.97 6.92 1.27
C VAL A 230 14.01 6.31 2.27
N GLU A 231 13.61 5.07 2.05
CA GLU A 231 12.56 4.42 2.79
C GLU A 231 12.81 2.91 2.96
N GLU A 232 12.00 2.27 3.75
CA GLU A 232 12.06 0.84 4.00
C GLU A 232 10.68 0.21 3.85
N TYR A 233 10.63 -1.02 3.33
CA TYR A 233 9.40 -1.80 3.22
C TYR A 233 9.21 -2.71 4.42
N GLY A 234 7.97 -2.78 4.89
CA GLY A 234 7.48 -3.72 5.88
C GLY A 234 6.17 -4.35 5.43
N ILE A 235 5.79 -5.43 6.08
CA ILE A 235 4.47 -6.04 5.89
C ILE A 235 3.51 -5.34 6.85
N GLY A 236 2.38 -4.84 6.32
CA GLY A 236 1.39 -4.12 7.10
C GLY A 236 0.22 -5.00 7.51
N PHE A 237 -0.08 -5.02 8.79
CA PHE A 237 -1.21 -5.71 9.42
C PHE A 237 -2.17 -4.73 10.06
N ARG A 238 -3.34 -5.19 10.50
CA ARG A 238 -4.25 -4.39 11.33
C ARG A 238 -3.52 -3.88 12.57
N LYS A 239 -3.82 -2.67 12.99
CA LYS A 239 -3.20 -2.09 14.19
C LYS A 239 -3.44 -2.98 15.42
N GLY A 240 -2.36 -3.30 16.12
CA GLY A 240 -2.37 -4.21 17.28
C GLY A 240 -2.45 -5.70 16.93
N SER A 241 -2.30 -6.09 15.66
CA SER A 241 -2.25 -7.49 15.25
C SER A 241 -1.00 -8.19 15.76
N ASP A 242 -1.17 -9.38 16.33
CA ASP A 242 -0.07 -10.25 16.79
C ASP A 242 0.63 -10.99 15.63
N LEU A 243 0.06 -10.96 14.42
CA LEU A 243 0.68 -11.52 13.23
C LEU A 243 2.03 -10.86 12.90
N ALA A 244 2.17 -9.52 13.08
CA ALA A 244 3.42 -8.82 12.79
C ALA A 244 4.60 -9.40 13.60
N ALA A 245 4.39 -9.62 14.90
CA ALA A 245 5.41 -10.22 15.76
C ALA A 245 5.73 -11.66 15.33
N LYS A 246 4.71 -12.47 15.00
CA LYS A 246 4.90 -13.84 14.55
C LYS A 246 5.63 -13.94 13.21
N VAL A 247 5.30 -13.06 12.27
CA VAL A 247 5.99 -12.97 10.98
C VAL A 247 7.45 -12.55 11.17
N ASN A 248 7.76 -11.61 12.08
CA ASN A 248 9.15 -11.27 12.41
C ASN A 248 9.96 -12.46 12.94
N GLU A 249 9.37 -13.31 13.82
CA GLU A 249 10.03 -14.52 14.28
C GLU A 249 10.37 -15.47 13.12
N ILE A 250 9.40 -15.70 12.23
CA ILE A 250 9.59 -16.56 11.05
C ILE A 250 10.62 -15.95 10.10
N THR A 251 10.59 -14.64 9.89
CA THR A 251 11.58 -13.94 9.06
C THR A 251 13.00 -14.13 9.58
N ALA A 252 13.19 -14.08 10.90
CA ALA A 252 14.48 -14.36 11.51
C ALA A 252 14.96 -15.82 11.24
N GLU A 253 14.04 -16.79 11.24
CA GLU A 253 14.36 -18.18 10.84
C GLU A 253 14.75 -18.27 9.36
N LEU A 254 13.98 -17.62 8.44
CA LEU A 254 14.25 -17.61 7.01
C LEU A 254 15.56 -16.88 6.65
N ASN A 255 15.93 -15.87 7.42
CA ASN A 255 17.24 -15.22 7.31
C ASN A 255 18.37 -16.17 7.78
N ALA A 256 18.15 -16.89 8.88
CA ALA A 256 19.15 -17.79 9.45
C ALA A 256 19.41 -19.02 8.58
N ASP A 257 18.41 -19.55 7.89
CA ASP A 257 18.53 -20.71 7.00
C ASP A 257 18.91 -20.36 5.56
N GLY A 258 19.01 -19.06 5.23
CA GLY A 258 19.43 -18.54 3.91
C GLY A 258 18.31 -18.40 2.89
N THR A 259 17.05 -18.74 3.22
CA THR A 259 15.91 -18.65 2.30
C THR A 259 15.72 -17.22 1.78
N MET A 260 15.85 -16.21 2.64
CA MET A 260 15.72 -14.80 2.21
C MET A 260 16.81 -14.39 1.24
N ASP A 261 18.06 -14.87 1.41
CA ASP A 261 19.15 -14.60 0.46
C ASP A 261 18.89 -15.23 -0.90
N GLU A 262 18.36 -16.45 -0.93
CA GLU A 262 18.01 -17.15 -2.18
C GLU A 262 16.90 -16.42 -2.93
N ILE A 263 15.84 -16.02 -2.22
CA ILE A 263 14.75 -15.23 -2.81
C ILE A 263 15.28 -13.89 -3.33
N ALA A 264 16.06 -13.16 -2.54
CA ALA A 264 16.63 -11.86 -2.95
C ALA A 264 17.55 -11.99 -4.17
N ALA A 265 18.38 -13.02 -4.22
CA ALA A 265 19.26 -13.28 -5.36
C ALA A 265 18.47 -13.61 -6.64
N LYS A 266 17.35 -14.30 -6.54
CA LYS A 266 16.50 -14.66 -7.68
C LYS A 266 15.90 -13.44 -8.38
N TYR A 267 15.63 -12.37 -7.62
CA TYR A 267 15.02 -11.13 -8.12
C TYR A 267 16.00 -9.94 -8.16
N ASP A 268 17.32 -10.19 -8.12
CA ASP A 268 18.37 -9.18 -8.16
C ASP A 268 18.28 -8.14 -7.01
N MET A 269 17.67 -8.51 -5.87
CA MET A 269 17.42 -7.63 -4.72
C MET A 269 18.40 -7.79 -3.55
N SER A 270 19.44 -8.61 -3.70
CA SER A 270 20.39 -8.91 -2.61
C SER A 270 21.07 -7.66 -2.01
N ALA A 271 21.27 -6.60 -2.82
CA ALA A 271 21.92 -5.37 -2.39
C ALA A 271 21.05 -4.47 -1.50
N ILE A 272 19.72 -4.66 -1.53
CA ILE A 272 18.74 -3.84 -0.81
C ILE A 272 17.99 -4.64 0.27
N LEU A 273 18.33 -5.94 0.44
CA LEU A 273 17.77 -6.77 1.50
C LEU A 273 18.23 -6.27 2.87
N VAL A 274 17.27 -6.05 3.78
CA VAL A 274 17.48 -5.71 5.19
C VAL A 274 17.28 -6.97 6.03
N LYS A 275 18.18 -7.19 7.04
CA LYS A 275 18.16 -8.38 7.90
C LYS A 275 18.09 -8.01 9.38
#